data_53bd7e3a9b701735cf5726f0df8c45a7
#
_entry.id   53bd7e3a9b701735cf5726f0df8c45a7
#
_cell.length_a   1.000
_cell.length_b   1.000
_cell.length_c   1.000
_cell.angle_alpha   90.00
_cell.angle_beta   90.00
_cell.angle_gamma   90.00
#
_symmetry.space_group_name_H-M   'P 1'
#
loop_
_entity.id
_entity.type
_entity.pdbx_description
1 polymer ?
#
loop_
_entity_poly.entity_id
_entity_poly.type
_entity_poly.pdbx_seq_one_letter_code
_entity_poly.pdbx_strand_id
1 'polypeptide(L)'
;MIRKILLVIMITVSASCSFFRPESSGGVINVTLTADGDINPNISGEPAPLRIMLFSLADTEFFKESNYFGFTGRRQGSLQNGITKLYDGVLTPGETRKLSLHITEQVAAIGVIGGYREIEYARWKSSVKLSPGWKPTVWRRLILPQHNAFYAHFQKSELTIGETE
;
A
#
# COMPACT_ATOMS: atom_id res chain seq x y z
N MET A 1 -26.14 -7.73 54.44
CA MET A 1 -24.75 -7.76 53.92
C MET A 1 -24.70 -8.17 52.45
N ILE A 2 -25.32 -9.24 52.01
CA ILE A 2 -25.33 -9.75 50.63
C ILE A 2 -25.78 -8.71 49.59
N ARG A 3 -26.81 -7.89 49.91
CA ARG A 3 -27.34 -6.85 48.99
C ARG A 3 -26.36 -5.71 48.72
N LYS A 4 -25.48 -5.38 49.68
CA LYS A 4 -24.41 -4.40 49.51
C LYS A 4 -23.24 -4.95 48.67
N ILE A 5 -22.93 -6.24 48.82
CA ILE A 5 -21.88 -6.92 48.02
C ILE A 5 -22.32 -7.07 46.59
N LEU A 6 -23.59 -7.40 46.30
CA LEU A 6 -24.14 -7.47 44.94
C LEU A 6 -24.10 -6.10 44.25
N LEU A 7 -24.35 -5.01 44.97
CA LEU A 7 -24.30 -3.64 44.42
C LEU A 7 -22.87 -3.21 44.06
N VAL A 8 -21.88 -3.61 44.86
CA VAL A 8 -20.45 -3.32 44.57
C VAL A 8 -19.98 -4.13 43.37
N ILE A 9 -20.37 -5.40 43.20
CA ILE A 9 -20.01 -6.22 42.04
C ILE A 9 -20.64 -5.67 40.79
N MET A 10 -21.86 -5.14 40.82
CA MET A 10 -22.55 -4.57 39.68
C MET A 10 -21.85 -3.25 39.15
N ILE A 11 -21.26 -2.46 40.07
CA ILE A 11 -20.55 -1.22 39.73
C ILE A 11 -19.18 -1.52 39.11
N THR A 12 -18.50 -2.61 39.51
CA THR A 12 -17.18 -2.95 38.96
C THR A 12 -17.25 -3.53 37.54
N VAL A 13 -18.37 -4.12 37.12
CA VAL A 13 -18.57 -4.68 35.77
C VAL A 13 -18.80 -3.56 34.74
N SER A 14 -19.34 -2.42 35.15
CA SER A 14 -19.58 -1.28 34.21
C SER A 14 -18.34 -0.46 33.86
N ALA A 15 -17.21 -0.65 34.57
CA ALA A 15 -15.98 0.10 34.31
C ALA A 15 -15.05 -0.53 33.23
N SER A 16 -15.34 -1.74 32.76
CA SER A 16 -14.45 -2.48 31.84
C SER A 16 -14.69 -2.25 30.34
N CYS A 17 -15.65 -1.41 29.96
CA CYS A 17 -15.95 -1.19 28.52
C CYS A 17 -15.12 -0.11 27.80
N SER A 18 -14.15 0.53 28.47
CA SER A 18 -13.44 1.67 27.88
C SER A 18 -12.09 1.34 27.22
N PHE A 19 -11.65 0.07 27.20
CA PHE A 19 -10.33 -0.30 26.68
C PHE A 19 -10.32 -0.98 25.30
N PHE A 20 -11.48 -1.28 24.73
CA PHE A 20 -11.55 -1.76 23.35
C PHE A 20 -11.65 -0.56 22.40
N ARG A 21 -10.53 0.14 22.16
CA ARG A 21 -10.34 0.79 20.86
C ARG A 21 -10.22 -0.35 19.85
N PRO A 22 -11.08 -0.45 18.84
CA PRO A 22 -10.77 -1.30 17.70
C PRO A 22 -9.52 -0.68 17.06
N GLU A 23 -8.38 -1.30 17.31
CA GLU A 23 -7.19 -1.07 16.50
C GLU A 23 -7.66 -1.27 15.07
N SER A 24 -7.42 -0.28 14.21
CA SER A 24 -7.83 -0.35 12.81
C SER A 24 -7.26 -1.67 12.27
N SER A 25 -8.15 -2.64 12.08
CA SER A 25 -7.81 -3.98 11.64
C SER A 25 -7.28 -3.88 10.21
N GLY A 26 -6.00 -3.61 10.10
CA GLY A 26 -5.23 -3.55 8.87
C GLY A 26 -4.32 -4.77 8.76
N GLY A 27 -3.68 -4.91 7.66
CA GLY A 27 -2.70 -5.96 7.38
C GLY A 27 -1.33 -5.39 7.02
N VAL A 28 -0.34 -6.27 6.98
CA VAL A 28 0.98 -5.96 6.43
C VAL A 28 1.09 -6.64 5.08
N ILE A 29 1.51 -5.89 4.07
CA ILE A 29 1.90 -6.41 2.77
C ILE A 29 3.41 -6.28 2.60
N ASN A 30 4.01 -7.25 1.93
CA ASN A 30 5.42 -7.23 1.54
C ASN A 30 5.50 -6.93 0.05
N VAL A 31 6.25 -5.89 -0.31
CA VAL A 31 6.42 -5.50 -1.71
C VAL A 31 7.90 -5.55 -2.06
N THR A 32 8.25 -6.35 -3.06
CA THR A 32 9.59 -6.37 -3.64
C THR A 32 9.60 -5.46 -4.87
N LEU A 33 10.44 -4.44 -4.83
CA LEU A 33 10.66 -3.49 -5.91
C LEU A 33 11.95 -3.88 -6.62
N THR A 34 11.91 -4.08 -7.93
CA THR A 34 13.09 -4.41 -8.74
C THR A 34 13.19 -3.47 -9.92
N ALA A 35 14.34 -2.85 -10.09
CA ALA A 35 14.65 -1.98 -11.20
C ALA A 35 15.66 -2.66 -12.14
N ASP A 36 15.40 -2.61 -13.44
CA ASP A 36 16.37 -3.05 -14.44
C ASP A 36 17.61 -2.14 -14.46
N GLY A 37 18.71 -2.66 -14.98
CA GLY A 37 19.95 -1.90 -15.07
C GLY A 37 19.89 -0.70 -16.04
N ASP A 38 18.92 -0.64 -16.93
CA ASP A 38 18.74 0.40 -17.97
C ASP A 38 17.51 1.29 -17.73
N ILE A 39 16.99 1.34 -16.48
CA ILE A 39 15.81 2.13 -16.15
C ILE A 39 15.99 3.62 -16.42
N ASN A 40 14.88 4.29 -16.80
CA ASN A 40 14.73 5.74 -16.84
C ASN A 40 15.90 6.47 -17.51
N PRO A 41 16.34 6.08 -18.73
CA PRO A 41 17.55 6.63 -19.33
C PRO A 41 17.46 8.15 -19.55
N ASN A 42 18.61 8.80 -19.46
CA ASN A 42 18.76 10.21 -19.83
C ASN A 42 18.82 10.37 -21.37
N ILE A 43 18.94 11.61 -21.84
CA ILE A 43 19.01 11.91 -23.28
C ILE A 43 20.22 11.27 -24.00
N SER A 44 21.25 10.89 -23.26
CA SER A 44 22.42 10.17 -23.76
C SER A 44 22.25 8.65 -23.72
N GLY A 45 21.09 8.17 -23.28
CA GLY A 45 20.80 6.74 -23.13
C GLY A 45 21.38 6.10 -21.85
N GLU A 46 21.98 6.89 -20.95
CA GLU A 46 22.54 6.38 -19.70
C GLU A 46 21.44 6.18 -18.67
N PRO A 47 21.45 5.02 -17.95
CA PRO A 47 20.48 4.74 -16.91
C PRO A 47 20.50 5.80 -15.80
N ALA A 48 19.32 6.14 -15.27
CA ALA A 48 19.19 7.14 -14.23
C ALA A 48 18.25 6.67 -13.11
N PRO A 49 18.42 7.18 -11.87
CA PRO A 49 17.51 6.87 -10.77
C PRO A 49 16.07 7.25 -11.10
N LEU A 50 15.14 6.42 -10.60
CA LEU A 50 13.71 6.56 -10.82
C LEU A 50 13.00 6.83 -9.49
N ARG A 51 12.26 7.95 -9.38
CA ARG A 51 11.34 8.16 -8.27
C ARG A 51 10.17 7.20 -8.37
N ILE A 52 9.85 6.54 -7.28
CA ILE A 52 8.73 5.62 -7.18
C ILE A 52 7.80 6.00 -6.03
N MET A 53 6.51 5.78 -6.22
CA MET A 53 5.50 5.98 -5.19
C MET A 53 4.55 4.79 -5.17
N LEU A 54 4.22 4.30 -3.95
CA LEU A 54 3.20 3.28 -3.77
C LEU A 54 2.00 3.88 -3.03
N PHE A 55 0.82 3.42 -3.42
CA PHE A 55 -0.45 3.88 -2.88
C PHE A 55 -1.35 2.71 -2.53
N SER A 56 -2.09 2.84 -1.42
CA SER A 56 -3.27 2.03 -1.17
C SER A 56 -4.49 2.69 -1.82
N LEU A 57 -5.31 1.90 -2.48
CA LEU A 57 -6.46 2.35 -3.24
C LEU A 57 -7.72 1.69 -2.68
N ALA A 58 -8.72 2.47 -2.27
CA ALA A 58 -10.05 1.96 -1.95
C ALA A 58 -10.84 1.64 -3.23
N ASP A 59 -10.52 2.34 -4.34
CA ASP A 59 -11.02 2.12 -5.68
C ASP A 59 -9.92 2.42 -6.71
N THR A 60 -9.96 1.74 -7.85
CA THR A 60 -8.95 1.87 -8.90
C THR A 60 -9.31 2.90 -9.97
N GLU A 61 -10.56 3.34 -10.08
CA GLU A 61 -11.02 4.19 -11.19
C GLU A 61 -10.32 5.54 -11.17
N PHE A 62 -10.36 6.25 -10.05
CA PHE A 62 -9.68 7.54 -9.93
C PHE A 62 -8.16 7.43 -10.21
N PHE A 63 -7.52 6.34 -9.75
CA PHE A 63 -6.10 6.11 -9.99
C PHE A 63 -5.80 5.93 -11.48
N LYS A 64 -6.65 5.20 -12.22
CA LYS A 64 -6.49 4.99 -13.65
C LYS A 64 -6.69 6.28 -14.47
N GLU A 65 -7.66 7.11 -14.08
CA GLU A 65 -8.00 8.35 -14.81
C GLU A 65 -7.04 9.50 -14.52
N SER A 66 -6.40 9.50 -13.33
CA SER A 66 -5.53 10.59 -12.90
C SER A 66 -4.25 10.67 -13.73
N ASN A 67 -3.78 11.89 -13.98
CA ASN A 67 -2.50 12.17 -14.59
C ASN A 67 -1.37 12.15 -13.52
N TYR A 68 -0.11 12.11 -13.97
CA TYR A 68 1.07 12.07 -13.10
C TYR A 68 1.13 13.23 -12.10
N PHE A 69 0.80 14.45 -12.54
CA PHE A 69 0.90 15.65 -11.72
C PHE A 69 -0.12 15.68 -10.58
N GLY A 70 -1.24 14.96 -10.72
CA GLY A 70 -2.22 14.77 -9.65
C GLY A 70 -1.63 14.06 -8.43
N PHE A 71 -0.64 13.21 -8.62
CA PHE A 71 0.03 12.46 -7.54
C PHE A 71 1.27 13.15 -6.98
N THR A 72 1.88 14.10 -7.71
CA THR A 72 3.15 14.74 -7.34
C THR A 72 3.00 16.19 -6.88
N GLY A 73 1.84 16.81 -7.06
CA GLY A 73 1.57 18.21 -6.74
C GLY A 73 1.53 18.53 -5.24
N ARG A 74 1.64 19.83 -4.89
CA ARG A 74 1.65 20.34 -3.50
C ARG A 74 0.37 20.03 -2.68
N ARG A 75 -0.71 19.62 -3.31
CA ARG A 75 -1.97 19.24 -2.65
C ARG A 75 -2.02 17.79 -2.17
N GLN A 76 -0.87 17.14 -2.05
CA GLN A 76 -0.73 15.74 -1.58
C GLN A 76 -1.28 15.47 -0.17
N GLY A 77 -1.60 16.48 0.62
CA GLY A 77 -2.12 16.33 1.99
C GLY A 77 -3.55 15.83 2.10
N SER A 78 -4.28 15.78 0.99
CA SER A 78 -5.61 15.19 0.92
C SER A 78 -5.74 14.46 -0.41
N LEU A 79 -5.18 13.27 -0.49
CA LEU A 79 -5.61 12.32 -1.50
C LEU A 79 -7.07 11.97 -1.15
N GLN A 80 -7.96 12.85 -1.61
CA GLN A 80 -9.40 12.64 -1.58
C GLN A 80 -9.67 11.41 -2.44
N ASN A 81 -10.74 10.69 -2.15
CA ASN A 81 -11.22 9.52 -2.89
C ASN A 81 -10.52 8.19 -2.57
N GLY A 82 -10.13 7.95 -1.30
CA GLY A 82 -9.69 6.63 -0.87
C GLY A 82 -8.30 6.21 -1.40
N ILE A 83 -7.45 7.17 -1.76
CA ILE A 83 -6.05 6.94 -2.12
C ILE A 83 -5.15 7.41 -0.97
N THR A 84 -4.29 6.53 -0.48
CA THR A 84 -3.31 6.88 0.57
C THR A 84 -1.91 6.51 0.10
N LYS A 85 -0.97 7.45 0.21
CA LYS A 85 0.43 7.17 -0.13
C LYS A 85 1.08 6.33 0.96
N LEU A 86 1.60 5.17 0.57
CA LEU A 86 2.28 4.21 1.45
C LEU A 86 3.79 4.40 1.44
N TYR A 87 4.36 4.77 0.30
CA TYR A 87 5.80 4.90 0.12
C TYR A 87 6.13 5.95 -0.94
N ASP A 88 7.26 6.64 -0.75
CA ASP A 88 7.83 7.60 -1.71
C ASP A 88 9.36 7.51 -1.59
N GLY A 89 10.03 7.15 -2.66
CA GLY A 89 11.47 6.93 -2.65
C GLY A 89 12.06 6.91 -4.05
N VAL A 90 13.35 6.60 -4.11
CA VAL A 90 14.10 6.51 -5.36
C VAL A 90 14.75 5.13 -5.45
N LEU A 91 14.66 4.49 -6.61
CA LEU A 91 15.43 3.30 -6.98
C LEU A 91 16.56 3.68 -7.93
N THR A 92 17.71 3.11 -7.70
CA THR A 92 18.84 3.17 -8.63
C THR A 92 18.79 2.05 -9.67
N PRO A 93 19.43 2.20 -10.84
CA PRO A 93 19.52 1.14 -11.82
C PRO A 93 20.05 -0.18 -11.21
N GLY A 94 19.37 -1.29 -11.48
CA GLY A 94 19.72 -2.62 -10.96
C GLY A 94 19.38 -2.89 -9.49
N GLU A 95 18.75 -1.94 -8.80
CA GLU A 95 18.42 -2.09 -7.38
C GLU A 95 17.20 -2.99 -7.16
N THR A 96 17.28 -3.82 -6.11
CA THR A 96 16.15 -4.54 -5.54
C THR A 96 15.93 -4.10 -4.10
N ARG A 97 14.70 -3.71 -3.76
CA ARG A 97 14.31 -3.24 -2.42
C ARG A 97 13.07 -3.97 -1.93
N LYS A 98 13.10 -4.44 -0.69
CA LYS A 98 11.95 -5.07 -0.03
C LYS A 98 11.35 -4.10 0.98
N LEU A 99 10.04 -3.95 0.93
CA LEU A 99 9.26 -3.09 1.81
C LEU A 99 8.20 -3.90 2.53
N SER A 100 7.97 -3.60 3.81
CA SER A 100 6.82 -4.10 4.58
C SER A 100 5.93 -2.90 4.91
N LEU A 101 4.72 -2.88 4.37
CA LEU A 101 3.82 -1.73 4.41
C LEU A 101 2.53 -2.07 5.15
N HIS A 102 2.11 -1.18 6.05
CA HIS A 102 0.84 -1.31 6.74
C HIS A 102 -0.29 -0.73 5.87
N ILE A 103 -1.35 -1.50 5.70
CA ILE A 103 -2.55 -1.08 4.97
C ILE A 103 -3.80 -1.30 5.81
N THR A 104 -4.83 -0.50 5.58
CA THR A 104 -6.12 -0.61 6.27
C THR A 104 -7.04 -1.63 5.59
N GLU A 105 -8.10 -2.07 6.27
CA GLU A 105 -9.08 -3.03 5.71
C GLU A 105 -9.86 -2.52 4.50
N GLN A 106 -9.91 -1.20 4.30
CA GLN A 106 -10.67 -0.57 3.22
C GLN A 106 -9.93 -0.58 1.87
N VAL A 107 -8.70 -1.12 1.83
CA VAL A 107 -7.89 -1.17 0.62
C VAL A 107 -8.38 -2.27 -0.30
N ALA A 108 -8.66 -1.92 -1.55
CA ALA A 108 -9.06 -2.85 -2.61
C ALA A 108 -7.92 -3.18 -3.58
N ALA A 109 -6.93 -2.28 -3.70
CA ALA A 109 -5.82 -2.45 -4.62
C ALA A 109 -4.56 -1.71 -4.14
N ILE A 110 -3.41 -2.10 -4.69
CA ILE A 110 -2.14 -1.38 -4.57
C ILE A 110 -1.81 -0.75 -5.91
N GLY A 111 -1.53 0.55 -5.90
CA GLY A 111 -1.08 1.31 -7.05
C GLY A 111 0.41 1.64 -6.95
N VAL A 112 1.09 1.62 -8.08
CA VAL A 112 2.51 1.99 -8.19
C VAL A 112 2.67 3.04 -9.28
N ILE A 113 3.52 4.01 -9.02
CA ILE A 113 3.87 5.10 -9.95
C ILE A 113 5.39 5.18 -10.06
N GLY A 114 5.89 5.28 -11.31
CA GLY A 114 7.27 5.60 -11.63
C GLY A 114 7.37 7.00 -12.26
N GLY A 115 8.25 7.83 -11.72
CA GLY A 115 8.50 9.18 -12.22
C GLY A 115 9.51 9.18 -13.38
N TYR A 116 9.16 8.50 -14.46
CA TYR A 116 9.99 8.44 -15.66
C TYR A 116 10.23 9.82 -16.27
N ARG A 117 11.41 10.03 -16.80
CA ARG A 117 11.80 11.27 -17.49
C ARG A 117 10.87 11.55 -18.67
N GLU A 118 10.64 10.55 -19.51
CA GLU A 118 9.75 10.62 -20.65
C GLU A 118 8.36 10.11 -20.30
N ILE A 119 7.70 10.82 -19.37
CA ILE A 119 6.42 10.40 -18.80
C ILE A 119 5.31 10.21 -19.84
N GLU A 120 5.37 10.95 -20.94
CA GLU A 120 4.37 10.89 -22.01
C GLU A 120 4.42 9.58 -22.80
N TYR A 121 5.58 8.95 -22.87
CA TYR A 121 5.80 7.69 -23.60
C TYR A 121 5.91 6.48 -22.68
N ALA A 122 6.05 6.71 -21.38
CA ALA A 122 6.22 5.65 -20.41
C ALA A 122 4.87 5.08 -19.91
N ARG A 123 4.86 3.78 -19.64
CA ARG A 123 3.83 3.17 -18.80
C ARG A 123 4.15 3.41 -17.33
N TRP A 124 3.93 4.63 -16.88
CA TRP A 124 4.40 5.14 -15.61
C TRP A 124 3.55 4.75 -14.40
N LYS A 125 2.39 4.12 -14.58
CA LYS A 125 1.52 3.64 -13.49
C LYS A 125 0.97 2.25 -13.76
N SER A 126 0.80 1.49 -12.68
CA SER A 126 0.13 0.19 -12.70
C SER A 126 -0.53 -0.09 -11.36
N SER A 127 -1.51 -0.98 -11.31
CA SER A 127 -2.19 -1.37 -10.08
C SER A 127 -2.55 -2.84 -10.10
N VAL A 128 -2.55 -3.46 -8.91
CA VAL A 128 -2.99 -4.83 -8.68
C VAL A 128 -4.11 -4.83 -7.65
N LYS A 129 -5.20 -5.55 -7.93
CA LYS A 129 -6.28 -5.75 -6.97
C LYS A 129 -5.81 -6.72 -5.90
N LEU A 130 -6.19 -6.45 -4.65
CA LEU A 130 -5.96 -7.39 -3.57
C LEU A 130 -6.95 -8.55 -3.67
N SER A 131 -6.44 -9.78 -3.54
CA SER A 131 -7.29 -10.97 -3.53
C SER A 131 -8.32 -10.91 -2.41
N PRO A 132 -9.56 -11.39 -2.59
CA PRO A 132 -10.62 -11.32 -1.56
C PRO A 132 -10.25 -11.95 -0.21
N GLY A 133 -9.18 -12.73 -0.18
CA GLY A 133 -8.66 -13.40 1.01
C GLY A 133 -7.63 -12.62 1.82
N TRP A 134 -7.20 -11.44 1.40
CA TRP A 134 -6.15 -10.68 2.08
C TRP A 134 -6.60 -10.14 3.46
N LYS A 135 -7.91 -9.95 3.67
CA LYS A 135 -8.44 -9.47 4.95
C LYS A 135 -8.24 -10.54 6.03
N PRO A 136 -7.40 -10.31 7.04
CA PRO A 136 -7.18 -11.28 8.09
C PRO A 136 -8.38 -11.32 9.03
N THR A 137 -9.30 -12.24 8.84
CA THR A 137 -10.16 -12.65 9.93
C THR A 137 -9.32 -13.43 10.95
N VAL A 138 -9.57 -13.24 12.25
CA VAL A 138 -8.79 -13.83 13.35
C VAL A 138 -8.51 -15.32 13.15
N TRP A 139 -9.47 -16.06 12.61
CA TRP A 139 -9.36 -17.50 12.30
C TRP A 139 -8.49 -17.81 11.08
N ARG A 140 -8.46 -16.93 10.09
CA ARG A 140 -7.63 -17.10 8.88
C ARG A 140 -6.15 -16.87 9.14
N ARG A 141 -5.81 -16.02 10.10
CA ARG A 141 -4.44 -15.77 10.55
C ARG A 141 -3.75 -17.02 11.13
N LEU A 142 -4.56 -17.95 11.66
CA LEU A 142 -4.07 -19.18 12.32
C LEU A 142 -3.92 -20.36 11.35
N ILE A 143 -4.57 -20.35 10.18
CA ILE A 143 -4.76 -21.57 9.39
C ILE A 143 -4.20 -21.49 7.97
N LEU A 144 -4.05 -20.28 7.38
CA LEU A 144 -3.61 -20.13 6.00
C LEU A 144 -2.37 -19.22 5.88
N PRO A 145 -1.38 -19.59 5.04
CA PRO A 145 -0.31 -18.68 4.67
C PRO A 145 -0.94 -17.46 3.99
N GLN A 146 -0.62 -16.28 4.48
CA GLN A 146 -1.14 -15.03 3.92
C GLN A 146 -0.32 -14.71 2.66
N HIS A 147 -0.94 -14.82 1.50
CA HIS A 147 -0.38 -14.33 0.23
C HIS A 147 -0.50 -12.80 0.19
N ASN A 148 0.39 -12.12 0.92
CA ASN A 148 0.47 -10.66 1.00
C ASN A 148 1.78 -10.17 0.40
N ALA A 149 2.35 -10.93 -0.53
CA ALA A 149 3.59 -10.58 -1.20
C ALA A 149 3.31 -10.12 -2.63
N PHE A 150 3.85 -8.97 -2.95
CA PHE A 150 3.72 -8.33 -4.26
C PHE A 150 5.10 -8.06 -4.84
N TYR A 151 5.19 -8.01 -6.15
CA TYR A 151 6.36 -7.52 -6.85
C TYR A 151 5.99 -6.32 -7.70
N ALA A 152 6.87 -5.35 -7.79
CA ALA A 152 6.80 -4.27 -8.75
C ALA A 152 8.11 -4.21 -9.52
N HIS A 153 8.04 -4.32 -10.83
CA HIS A 153 9.18 -4.36 -11.72
C HIS A 153 9.21 -3.10 -12.57
N PHE A 154 10.33 -2.40 -12.51
CA PHE A 154 10.58 -1.14 -13.20
C PHE A 154 11.59 -1.39 -14.31
N GLN A 155 11.13 -1.29 -15.53
CA GLN A 155 11.89 -1.46 -16.75
C GLN A 155 12.26 -0.10 -17.33
N LYS A 156 12.91 -0.09 -18.48
CA LYS A 156 13.41 1.11 -19.16
C LYS A 156 12.41 2.27 -19.23
N SER A 157 11.17 1.97 -19.63
CA SER A 157 10.08 2.96 -19.81
C SER A 157 8.70 2.44 -19.38
N GLU A 158 8.65 1.34 -18.67
CA GLU A 158 7.40 0.79 -18.16
C GLU A 158 7.57 0.19 -16.76
N LEU A 159 6.45 0.08 -16.06
CA LEU A 159 6.40 -0.63 -14.80
C LEU A 159 5.21 -1.60 -14.77
N THR A 160 5.39 -2.68 -14.04
CA THR A 160 4.37 -3.68 -13.77
C THR A 160 4.29 -3.96 -12.28
N ILE A 161 3.11 -4.36 -11.79
CA ILE A 161 2.91 -4.87 -10.43
C ILE A 161 2.07 -6.12 -10.49
N GLY A 162 2.39 -7.09 -9.66
CA GLY A 162 1.65 -8.35 -9.53
C GLY A 162 1.76 -8.93 -8.13
N GLU A 163 0.91 -9.93 -7.86
CA GLU A 163 0.97 -10.74 -6.65
C GLU A 163 2.01 -11.85 -6.86
N THR A 164 2.81 -12.13 -5.84
CA THR A 164 3.77 -13.24 -5.87
C THR A 164 3.02 -14.51 -5.48
N GLU A 165 3.08 -15.53 -6.32
CA GLU A 165 2.51 -16.86 -6.06
C GLU A 165 3.20 -17.57 -4.88
#